data_019015c93f0bc4ca72c83f54a65d8586
#
_entry.id   019015c93f0bc4ca72c83f54a65d8586
#
_cell.length_a   1.000
_cell.length_b   1.000
_cell.length_c   1.000
_cell.angle_alpha   90.00
_cell.angle_beta   90.00
_cell.angle_gamma   90.00
#
_symmetry.space_group_name_H-M   'P 1'
#
loop_
_entity.id
_entity.type
_entity.pdbx_description
1 polymer ?
#
loop_
_entity_poly.entity_id
_entity_poly.type
_entity_poly.pdbx_seq_one_letter_code
_entity_poly.pdbx_strand_id
1 'polypeptide(L)'
;MEYLDKVLGVKVTYDDVEFKHLPNFIATRYRLQMVSMNEQKMIFLYPKTELEQIEVLKKHIARIQKNENLPVVLVLRELSFRQKEYLIREKIPFIVDGKQIYLPFMAVYLQERCSAEKKTREEILPAAQMLLLHFIYGGAQELSTSQAAKDLELTPTSISRASRQLEEMGLLHIRKVGVQRIMQSEDS
;
A
#
# COMPACT_ATOMS: atom_id res chain seq x y z
N MET A 1 -15.74 11.27 -6.95
CA MET A 1 -14.48 10.55 -6.72
C MET A 1 -14.51 9.75 -5.41
N GLU A 2 -15.47 8.85 -5.31
CA GLU A 2 -15.59 7.89 -4.18
C GLU A 2 -14.36 6.97 -4.02
N TYR A 3 -13.55 6.85 -5.08
CA TYR A 3 -12.37 5.98 -5.09
C TYR A 3 -11.34 6.35 -4.02
N LEU A 4 -11.04 7.64 -3.86
CA LEU A 4 -10.07 8.12 -2.86
C LEU A 4 -10.57 7.91 -1.43
N ASP A 5 -11.82 8.26 -1.17
CA ASP A 5 -12.45 8.05 0.14
C ASP A 5 -12.43 6.58 0.53
N LYS A 6 -12.78 5.71 -0.43
CA LYS A 6 -12.85 4.26 -0.22
C LYS A 6 -11.47 3.62 -0.02
N VAL A 7 -10.48 4.00 -0.83
CA VAL A 7 -9.14 3.39 -0.79
C VAL A 7 -8.29 3.92 0.36
N LEU A 8 -8.33 5.23 0.60
CA LEU A 8 -7.52 5.86 1.64
C LEU A 8 -8.24 5.90 3.00
N GLY A 9 -9.55 5.65 3.03
CA GLY A 9 -10.37 5.73 4.25
C GLY A 9 -10.33 7.10 4.90
N VAL A 10 -10.14 8.15 4.11
CA VAL A 10 -10.06 9.55 4.55
C VAL A 10 -11.15 10.38 3.89
N LYS A 11 -11.71 11.33 4.61
CA LYS A 11 -12.71 12.25 4.05
C LYS A 11 -12.00 13.19 3.08
N VAL A 12 -12.47 13.22 1.83
CA VAL A 12 -11.98 14.12 0.79
C VAL A 12 -13.04 15.18 0.53
N THR A 13 -12.65 16.44 0.64
CA THR A 13 -13.51 17.57 0.29
C THR A 13 -12.93 18.32 -0.90
N TYR A 14 -13.82 18.82 -1.75
CA TYR A 14 -13.49 19.50 -2.99
C TYR A 14 -14.02 20.92 -2.92
N ASP A 15 -13.13 21.90 -3.03
CA ASP A 15 -13.47 23.30 -3.01
C ASP A 15 -13.29 23.90 -4.41
N ASP A 16 -14.32 24.54 -4.94
CA ASP A 16 -14.24 25.30 -6.18
C ASP A 16 -13.65 26.68 -5.89
N VAL A 17 -12.33 26.77 -5.95
CA VAL A 17 -11.57 28.01 -5.75
C VAL A 17 -11.10 28.55 -7.08
N GLU A 18 -11.32 29.84 -7.35
CA GLU A 18 -10.71 30.52 -8.49
C GLU A 18 -9.23 30.83 -8.23
N PHE A 19 -8.36 30.26 -9.04
CA PHE A 19 -6.91 30.52 -9.01
C PHE A 19 -6.57 31.80 -9.77
N LYS A 20 -6.57 32.94 -9.07
CA LYS A 20 -6.47 34.28 -9.69
C LYS A 20 -5.11 34.67 -10.31
N HIS A 21 -4.04 33.94 -9.98
CA HIS A 21 -2.67 34.31 -10.38
C HIS A 21 -1.99 33.27 -11.28
N LEU A 22 -2.76 32.39 -11.91
CA LEU A 22 -2.21 31.41 -12.83
C LEU A 22 -2.00 31.99 -14.22
N PRO A 23 -0.86 31.70 -14.87
CA PRO A 23 -0.67 32.06 -16.27
C PRO A 23 -1.74 31.43 -17.16
N ASN A 24 -2.22 32.17 -18.17
CA ASN A 24 -3.27 31.72 -19.09
C ASN A 24 -2.97 30.37 -19.74
N PHE A 25 -1.71 30.07 -20.05
CA PHE A 25 -1.33 28.78 -20.65
C PHE A 25 -1.57 27.59 -19.72
N ILE A 26 -1.54 27.76 -18.40
CA ILE A 26 -1.89 26.71 -17.42
C ILE A 26 -3.40 26.54 -17.39
N ALA A 27 -4.17 27.62 -17.29
CA ALA A 27 -5.62 27.59 -17.24
C ALA A 27 -6.25 27.01 -18.53
N THR A 28 -5.63 27.21 -19.70
CA THR A 28 -6.09 26.60 -20.96
C THR A 28 -5.84 25.10 -21.03
N ARG A 29 -4.74 24.61 -20.49
CA ARG A 29 -4.31 23.20 -20.59
C ARG A 29 -4.81 22.30 -19.49
N TYR A 30 -5.04 22.87 -18.31
CA TYR A 30 -5.43 22.13 -17.13
C TYR A 30 -6.71 22.68 -16.48
N ARG A 31 -7.47 21.80 -15.86
CA ARG A 31 -8.44 22.19 -14.85
C ARG A 31 -7.79 21.98 -13.48
N LEU A 32 -7.85 22.99 -12.63
CA LEU A 32 -7.36 22.93 -11.25
C LEU A 32 -8.55 22.85 -10.30
N GLN A 33 -8.37 22.09 -9.22
CA GLN A 33 -9.35 21.99 -8.15
C GLN A 33 -8.61 21.92 -6.81
N MET A 34 -9.07 22.71 -5.84
CA MET A 34 -8.59 22.62 -4.48
C MET A 34 -9.19 21.40 -3.80
N VAL A 35 -8.37 20.61 -3.12
CA VAL A 35 -8.81 19.40 -2.44
C VAL A 35 -8.18 19.36 -1.05
N SER A 36 -8.99 18.96 -0.06
CA SER A 36 -8.53 18.75 1.30
C SER A 36 -8.75 17.30 1.69
N MET A 37 -7.68 16.64 2.17
CA MET A 37 -7.69 15.29 2.73
C MET A 37 -7.11 15.32 4.13
N ASN A 38 -7.89 14.96 5.17
CA ASN A 38 -7.46 15.02 6.57
C ASN A 38 -6.75 16.33 6.91
N GLU A 39 -7.37 17.47 6.60
CA GLU A 39 -6.85 18.82 6.84
C GLU A 39 -5.66 19.23 5.95
N GLN A 40 -5.09 18.31 5.20
CA GLN A 40 -4.01 18.61 4.26
C GLN A 40 -4.59 19.11 2.93
N LYS A 41 -4.30 20.37 2.59
CA LYS A 41 -4.73 20.99 1.33
C LYS A 41 -3.75 20.65 0.21
N MET A 42 -4.29 20.43 -0.98
CA MET A 42 -3.53 20.15 -2.20
C MET A 42 -4.31 20.60 -3.43
N ILE A 43 -3.64 20.67 -4.56
CA ILE A 43 -4.25 21.05 -5.83
C ILE A 43 -4.29 19.83 -6.74
N PHE A 44 -5.49 19.45 -7.17
CA PHE A 44 -5.66 18.45 -8.22
C PHE A 44 -5.56 19.11 -9.59
N LEU A 45 -4.67 18.56 -10.42
CA LEU A 45 -4.38 19.04 -11.76
C LEU A 45 -4.91 18.02 -12.79
N TYR A 46 -5.95 18.41 -13.52
CA TYR A 46 -6.59 17.60 -14.54
C TYR A 46 -6.17 18.08 -15.92
N PRO A 47 -5.39 17.31 -16.72
CA PRO A 47 -5.13 17.66 -18.09
C PRO A 47 -6.42 17.67 -18.91
N LYS A 48 -6.64 18.71 -19.73
CA LYS A 48 -7.79 18.82 -20.63
C LYS A 48 -7.58 18.05 -21.94
N THR A 49 -6.32 17.80 -22.29
CA THR A 49 -5.86 17.07 -23.46
C THR A 49 -4.92 15.95 -23.04
N GLU A 50 -4.20 15.35 -23.99
CA GLU A 50 -3.16 14.37 -23.68
C GLU A 50 -2.09 14.94 -22.76
N LEU A 51 -1.44 14.03 -22.01
CA LEU A 51 -0.40 14.41 -21.07
C LEU A 51 0.79 15.00 -21.81
N GLU A 52 1.17 16.20 -21.43
CA GLU A 52 2.34 16.88 -21.95
C GLU A 52 3.64 16.10 -21.71
N GLN A 53 4.70 16.45 -22.46
CA GLN A 53 6.02 15.95 -22.17
C GLN A 53 6.39 16.26 -20.70
N ILE A 54 6.96 15.29 -20.02
CA ILE A 54 7.13 15.35 -18.56
C ILE A 54 7.99 16.53 -18.10
N GLU A 55 8.98 16.93 -18.89
CA GLU A 55 9.78 18.12 -18.59
C GLU A 55 8.95 19.42 -18.62
N VAL A 56 7.99 19.51 -19.52
CA VAL A 56 7.05 20.63 -19.59
C VAL A 56 6.09 20.57 -18.41
N LEU A 57 5.56 19.39 -18.10
CA LEU A 57 4.70 19.17 -16.96
C LEU A 57 5.36 19.56 -15.63
N LYS A 58 6.64 19.19 -15.42
CA LYS A 58 7.41 19.60 -14.24
C LYS A 58 7.50 21.12 -14.09
N LYS A 59 7.75 21.83 -15.18
CA LYS A 59 7.79 23.30 -15.16
C LYS A 59 6.43 23.90 -14.81
N HIS A 60 5.34 23.31 -15.33
CA HIS A 60 3.98 23.76 -15.01
C HIS A 60 3.64 23.51 -13.54
N ILE A 61 3.93 22.31 -13.02
CA ILE A 61 3.73 21.96 -11.61
C ILE A 61 4.53 22.90 -10.70
N ALA A 62 5.83 23.09 -10.98
CA ALA A 62 6.67 23.98 -10.21
C ALA A 62 6.14 25.43 -10.19
N ARG A 63 5.57 25.89 -11.30
CA ARG A 63 4.98 27.22 -11.38
C ARG A 63 3.72 27.35 -10.53
N ILE A 64 2.85 26.33 -10.53
CA ILE A 64 1.65 26.28 -9.68
C ILE A 64 2.06 26.25 -8.20
N GLN A 65 3.00 25.37 -7.84
CA GLN A 65 3.48 25.24 -6.46
C GLN A 65 4.09 26.53 -5.93
N LYS A 66 4.84 27.25 -6.77
CA LYS A 66 5.43 28.55 -6.38
C LYS A 66 4.38 29.60 -6.07
N ASN A 67 3.25 29.58 -6.78
CA ASN A 67 2.19 30.57 -6.58
C ASN A 67 1.31 30.24 -5.38
N GLU A 68 0.96 28.97 -5.20
CA GLU A 68 -0.05 28.54 -4.22
C GLU A 68 0.56 27.94 -2.95
N ASN A 69 1.85 27.57 -2.97
CA ASN A 69 2.56 26.91 -1.86
C ASN A 69 1.88 25.62 -1.36
N LEU A 70 1.27 24.86 -2.26
CA LEU A 70 0.55 23.63 -1.98
C LEU A 70 1.09 22.49 -2.86
N PRO A 71 1.00 21.22 -2.38
CA PRO A 71 1.28 20.06 -3.22
C PRO A 71 0.34 20.01 -4.42
N VAL A 72 0.89 19.67 -5.59
CA VAL A 72 0.12 19.50 -6.83
C VAL A 72 0.08 18.02 -7.17
N VAL A 73 -1.10 17.46 -7.37
CA VAL A 73 -1.36 16.07 -7.69
C VAL A 73 -1.97 15.97 -9.08
N LEU A 74 -1.33 15.21 -9.96
CA LEU A 74 -1.81 14.98 -11.31
C LEU A 74 -2.94 13.93 -11.30
N VAL A 75 -4.10 14.25 -11.84
CA VAL A 75 -5.23 13.32 -11.92
C VAL A 75 -5.47 12.92 -13.37
N LEU A 76 -5.36 11.62 -13.64
CA LEU A 76 -5.37 11.03 -14.97
C LEU A 76 -6.47 9.97 -15.10
N ARG A 77 -6.95 9.76 -16.32
CA ARG A 77 -7.83 8.63 -16.68
C ARG A 77 -7.04 7.38 -16.98
N GLU A 78 -5.92 7.56 -17.66
CA GLU A 78 -5.06 6.48 -18.13
C GLU A 78 -3.59 6.91 -17.98
N LEU A 79 -2.73 5.92 -17.85
CA LEU A 79 -1.30 6.12 -17.72
C LEU A 79 -0.57 4.93 -18.34
N SER A 80 0.30 5.19 -19.31
CA SER A 80 1.17 4.16 -19.88
C SER A 80 2.24 3.73 -18.88
N PHE A 81 2.76 2.51 -19.03
CA PHE A 81 3.82 1.99 -18.16
C PHE A 81 5.04 2.92 -18.12
N ARG A 82 5.49 3.42 -19.27
CA ARG A 82 6.64 4.35 -19.36
C ARG A 82 6.39 5.68 -18.66
N GLN A 83 5.21 6.25 -18.83
CA GLN A 83 4.82 7.49 -18.15
C GLN A 83 4.78 7.27 -16.63
N LYS A 84 4.22 6.15 -16.17
CA LYS A 84 4.18 5.78 -14.76
C LYS A 84 5.57 5.70 -14.13
N GLU A 85 6.48 4.92 -14.74
CA GLU A 85 7.85 4.80 -14.25
C GLU A 85 8.54 6.17 -14.14
N TYR A 86 8.31 7.01 -15.13
CA TYR A 86 8.89 8.35 -15.16
C TYR A 86 8.33 9.24 -14.04
N LEU A 87 7.00 9.27 -13.85
CA LEU A 87 6.37 10.04 -12.77
C LEU A 87 6.85 9.60 -11.39
N ILE A 88 7.00 8.29 -11.17
CA ILE A 88 7.51 7.72 -9.91
C ILE A 88 8.99 8.12 -9.71
N ARG A 89 9.83 8.00 -10.73
CA ARG A 89 11.25 8.39 -10.68
C ARG A 89 11.42 9.87 -10.33
N GLU A 90 10.61 10.73 -10.91
CA GLU A 90 10.61 12.17 -10.67
C GLU A 90 9.83 12.58 -9.42
N LYS A 91 9.29 11.62 -8.67
CA LYS A 91 8.47 11.82 -7.45
C LYS A 91 7.28 12.76 -7.66
N ILE A 92 6.71 12.76 -8.87
CA ILE A 92 5.51 13.55 -9.19
C ILE A 92 4.29 12.80 -8.66
N PRO A 93 3.50 13.42 -7.75
CA PRO A 93 2.28 12.80 -7.24
C PRO A 93 1.25 12.65 -8.34
N PHE A 94 0.60 11.47 -8.41
CA PHE A 94 -0.47 11.26 -9.37
C PHE A 94 -1.54 10.30 -8.86
N ILE A 95 -2.71 10.42 -9.44
CA ILE A 95 -3.87 9.53 -9.24
C ILE A 95 -4.35 9.09 -10.62
N VAL A 96 -4.51 7.78 -10.82
CA VAL A 96 -5.26 7.22 -11.95
C VAL A 96 -6.56 6.69 -11.36
N ASP A 97 -7.67 7.32 -11.73
CA ASP A 97 -8.98 7.04 -11.14
C ASP A 97 -9.35 5.55 -11.27
N GLY A 98 -9.77 4.96 -10.14
CA GLY A 98 -10.10 3.54 -10.05
C GLY A 98 -8.93 2.56 -10.19
N LYS A 99 -7.68 3.01 -10.38
CA LYS A 99 -6.55 2.12 -10.69
C LYS A 99 -5.34 2.29 -9.76
N GLN A 100 -4.89 3.51 -9.51
CA GLN A 100 -3.64 3.75 -8.79
C GLN A 100 -3.56 5.11 -8.12
N ILE A 101 -2.94 5.14 -6.95
CA ILE A 101 -2.65 6.35 -6.18
C ILE A 101 -1.15 6.37 -5.85
N TYR A 102 -0.48 7.47 -6.14
CA TYR A 102 0.91 7.72 -5.77
C TYR A 102 1.05 9.13 -5.18
N LEU A 103 1.10 9.22 -3.87
CA LEU A 103 1.18 10.47 -3.10
C LEU A 103 2.38 10.42 -2.15
N PRO A 104 3.61 10.62 -2.65
CA PRO A 104 4.83 10.43 -1.85
C PRO A 104 4.93 11.36 -0.64
N PHE A 105 4.31 12.54 -0.68
CA PHE A 105 4.28 13.47 0.45
C PHE A 105 3.35 13.00 1.59
N MET A 106 2.47 12.01 1.34
CA MET A 106 1.61 11.37 2.34
C MET A 106 2.16 10.02 2.84
N ALA A 107 3.36 9.62 2.42
CA ALA A 107 3.91 8.29 2.69
C ALA A 107 3.95 7.92 4.19
N VAL A 108 4.14 8.89 5.08
CA VAL A 108 4.12 8.68 6.53
C VAL A 108 2.77 8.18 7.02
N TYR A 109 1.67 8.70 6.46
CA TYR A 109 0.30 8.26 6.80
C TYR A 109 -0.03 6.87 6.24
N LEU A 110 0.47 6.55 5.05
CA LEU A 110 0.27 5.24 4.42
C LEU A 110 1.04 4.14 5.16
N GLN A 111 2.23 4.42 5.67
CA GLN A 111 3.02 3.46 6.45
C GLN A 111 2.36 3.09 7.78
N GLU A 112 1.77 4.03 8.49
CA GLU A 112 1.06 3.74 9.73
C GLU A 112 -0.18 2.88 9.51
N ARG A 113 -0.91 3.08 8.41
CA ARG A 113 -2.09 2.26 8.05
C ARG A 113 -1.73 0.88 7.52
N CYS A 114 -0.66 0.76 6.73
CA CYS A 114 -0.19 -0.54 6.24
C CYS A 114 0.46 -1.40 7.34
N SER A 115 0.98 -0.81 8.41
CA SER A 115 1.48 -1.58 9.56
C SER A 115 0.35 -2.13 10.46
N ALA A 116 -0.89 -1.61 10.33
CA ALA A 116 -2.06 -2.11 11.06
C ALA A 116 -2.82 -3.25 10.33
N GLU A 117 -2.68 -3.35 9.01
CA GLU A 117 -3.23 -4.48 8.24
C GLU A 117 -2.12 -5.47 7.89
N LYS A 118 -1.80 -6.36 8.83
CA LYS A 118 -1.28 -7.67 8.44
C LYS A 118 -2.36 -8.28 7.53
N LYS A 119 -2.06 -8.38 6.22
CA LYS A 119 -2.88 -9.18 5.31
C LYS A 119 -2.89 -10.59 5.88
N THR A 120 -3.91 -10.93 6.62
CA THR A 120 -4.28 -12.32 6.85
C THR A 120 -4.50 -12.90 5.46
N ARG A 121 -3.60 -13.77 5.02
CA ARG A 121 -3.86 -14.56 3.82
C ARG A 121 -5.11 -15.35 4.15
N GLU A 122 -6.18 -15.10 3.41
CA GLU A 122 -7.46 -15.82 3.58
C GLU A 122 -7.29 -17.33 3.34
N GLU A 123 -6.20 -17.73 2.68
CA GLU A 123 -5.88 -19.13 2.40
C GLU A 123 -4.73 -19.62 3.27
N ILE A 124 -5.00 -20.66 4.04
CA ILE A 124 -3.99 -21.38 4.83
C ILE A 124 -3.19 -22.27 3.87
N LEU A 125 -1.86 -22.13 3.90
CA LEU A 125 -0.98 -22.98 3.11
C LEU A 125 -1.22 -24.47 3.43
N PRO A 126 -1.19 -25.38 2.45
CA PRO A 126 -1.39 -26.83 2.69
C PRO A 126 -0.47 -27.38 3.79
N ALA A 127 0.80 -26.96 3.82
CA ALA A 127 1.74 -27.33 4.88
C ALA A 127 1.32 -26.80 6.26
N ALA A 128 0.69 -25.62 6.33
CA ALA A 128 0.19 -25.06 7.58
C ALA A 128 -1.07 -25.79 8.06
N GLN A 129 -1.94 -26.18 7.14
CA GLN A 129 -3.09 -27.04 7.47
C GLN A 129 -2.64 -28.39 8.04
N MET A 130 -1.67 -29.05 7.38
CA MET A 130 -1.12 -30.33 7.86
C MET A 130 -0.48 -30.18 9.23
N LEU A 131 0.30 -29.11 9.45
CA LEU A 131 0.95 -28.86 10.74
C LEU A 131 -0.09 -28.60 11.84
N LEU A 132 -1.13 -27.81 11.56
CA LEU A 132 -2.21 -27.55 12.51
C LEU A 132 -2.96 -28.84 12.88
N LEU A 133 -3.33 -29.65 11.88
CA LEU A 133 -3.99 -30.93 12.11
C LEU A 133 -3.12 -31.90 12.91
N HIS A 134 -1.80 -31.87 12.69
CA HIS A 134 -0.87 -32.68 13.47
C HIS A 134 -0.84 -32.28 14.96
N PHE A 135 -0.95 -30.98 15.28
CA PHE A 135 -1.10 -30.53 16.67
C PHE A 135 -2.45 -30.95 17.27
N ILE A 136 -3.55 -30.78 16.53
CA ILE A 136 -4.88 -31.06 17.00
C ILE A 136 -5.09 -32.59 17.26
N TYR A 137 -4.66 -33.43 16.33
CA TYR A 137 -4.88 -34.86 16.39
C TYR A 137 -3.72 -35.68 16.95
N GLY A 138 -2.49 -35.16 16.86
CA GLY A 138 -1.28 -35.84 17.32
C GLY A 138 -1.01 -35.72 18.81
N GLY A 139 -1.75 -34.87 19.53
CA GLY A 139 -1.65 -34.68 20.98
C GLY A 139 -0.29 -34.13 21.47
N ALA A 140 0.54 -33.66 20.57
CA ALA A 140 1.82 -33.07 20.92
C ALA A 140 1.61 -31.62 21.40
N GLN A 141 1.93 -31.32 22.63
CA GLN A 141 1.87 -29.94 23.15
C GLN A 141 3.04 -29.08 22.65
N GLU A 142 4.19 -29.69 22.40
CA GLU A 142 5.40 -29.04 21.89
C GLU A 142 6.02 -29.89 20.77
N LEU A 143 6.48 -29.23 19.69
CA LEU A 143 7.12 -29.90 18.58
C LEU A 143 8.26 -29.03 18.00
N SER A 144 9.43 -29.64 17.75
CA SER A 144 10.51 -28.93 17.05
C SER A 144 10.23 -28.90 15.54
N THR A 145 10.77 -27.86 14.86
CA THR A 145 10.67 -27.74 13.38
C THR A 145 11.24 -28.98 12.67
N SER A 146 12.31 -29.58 13.21
CA SER A 146 12.96 -30.75 12.65
C SER A 146 12.10 -32.02 12.82
N GLN A 147 11.44 -32.17 13.97
CA GLN A 147 10.57 -33.30 14.22
C GLN A 147 9.31 -33.21 13.35
N ALA A 148 8.66 -32.04 13.31
CA ALA A 148 7.50 -31.80 12.46
C ALA A 148 7.82 -32.06 10.96
N ALA A 149 9.02 -31.73 10.52
CA ALA A 149 9.44 -31.98 9.14
C ALA A 149 9.54 -33.50 8.84
N LYS A 150 10.00 -34.29 9.79
CA LYS A 150 10.05 -35.75 9.67
C LYS A 150 8.66 -36.37 9.71
N ASP A 151 7.86 -36.00 10.70
CA ASP A 151 6.55 -36.58 10.95
C ASP A 151 5.55 -36.31 9.81
N LEU A 152 5.67 -35.16 9.16
CA LEU A 152 4.81 -34.73 8.04
C LEU A 152 5.43 -34.97 6.66
N GLU A 153 6.64 -35.55 6.59
CA GLU A 153 7.38 -35.77 5.34
C GLU A 153 7.57 -34.48 4.52
N LEU A 154 7.76 -33.36 5.21
CA LEU A 154 7.95 -32.04 4.61
C LEU A 154 9.38 -31.52 4.82
N THR A 155 9.78 -30.54 4.01
CA THR A 155 11.07 -29.87 4.21
C THR A 155 11.04 -28.96 5.43
N PRO A 156 12.17 -28.78 6.15
CA PRO A 156 12.26 -27.82 7.26
C PRO A 156 11.88 -26.40 6.88
N THR A 157 12.13 -26.02 5.62
CA THR A 157 11.73 -24.70 5.08
C THR A 157 10.22 -24.57 4.96
N SER A 158 9.52 -25.64 4.52
CA SER A 158 8.07 -25.68 4.44
C SER A 158 7.44 -25.55 5.83
N ILE A 159 7.97 -26.32 6.80
CA ILE A 159 7.52 -26.23 8.20
C ILE A 159 7.77 -24.83 8.79
N SER A 160 8.92 -24.21 8.51
CA SER A 160 9.22 -22.84 9.00
C SER A 160 8.27 -21.79 8.43
N ARG A 161 7.81 -21.96 7.19
CA ARG A 161 6.80 -21.06 6.57
C ARG A 161 5.41 -21.33 7.13
N ALA A 162 5.05 -22.60 7.29
CA ALA A 162 3.79 -23.03 7.86
C ALA A 162 3.62 -22.55 9.32
N SER A 163 4.63 -22.77 10.15
CA SER A 163 4.61 -22.35 11.55
C SER A 163 4.51 -20.83 11.69
N ARG A 164 5.20 -20.05 10.86
CA ARG A 164 5.07 -18.58 10.86
C ARG A 164 3.67 -18.13 10.50
N GLN A 165 3.02 -18.75 9.49
CA GLN A 165 1.64 -18.45 9.15
C GLN A 165 0.69 -18.72 10.31
N LEU A 166 0.82 -19.87 10.98
CA LEU A 166 -0.01 -20.24 12.13
C LEU A 166 0.25 -19.32 13.35
N GLU A 167 1.49 -18.89 13.56
CA GLU A 167 1.82 -17.90 14.58
C GLU A 167 1.20 -16.53 14.26
N GLU A 168 1.25 -16.08 12.99
CA GLU A 168 0.60 -14.84 12.53
C GLU A 168 -0.93 -14.88 12.68
N MET A 169 -1.52 -16.08 12.65
CA MET A 169 -2.95 -16.32 12.86
C MET A 169 -3.32 -16.50 14.35
N GLY A 170 -2.33 -16.54 15.25
CA GLY A 170 -2.54 -16.75 16.69
C GLY A 170 -2.90 -18.19 17.05
N LEU A 171 -2.58 -19.17 16.20
CA LEU A 171 -2.91 -20.58 16.42
C LEU A 171 -1.75 -21.38 17.02
N LEU A 172 -0.52 -20.88 16.91
CA LEU A 172 0.69 -21.47 17.49
C LEU A 172 1.58 -20.40 18.07
N HIS A 173 2.34 -20.77 19.08
CA HIS A 173 3.42 -19.95 19.64
C HIS A 173 4.79 -20.54 19.29
N ILE A 174 5.74 -19.69 18.84
CA ILE A 174 7.08 -20.15 18.45
C ILE A 174 8.10 -19.56 19.44
N ARG A 175 8.84 -20.42 20.13
CA ARG A 175 9.98 -19.97 20.93
C ARG A 175 11.30 -20.56 20.40
N LYS A 176 12.38 -19.82 20.58
CA LYS A 176 13.73 -20.28 20.28
C LYS A 176 14.37 -20.87 21.53
N VAL A 177 14.86 -22.10 21.41
CA VAL A 177 15.68 -22.75 22.44
C VAL A 177 17.03 -23.11 21.79
N GLY A 178 18.04 -22.29 22.02
CA GLY A 178 19.32 -22.41 21.33
C GLY A 178 19.19 -22.22 19.81
N VAL A 179 19.57 -23.21 19.03
CA VAL A 179 19.48 -23.23 17.56
C VAL A 179 18.11 -23.73 17.07
N GLN A 180 17.33 -24.36 17.94
CA GLN A 180 16.06 -24.99 17.57
C GLN A 180 14.89 -24.04 17.77
N ARG A 181 13.87 -24.15 16.90
CA ARG A 181 12.57 -23.51 17.05
C ARG A 181 11.58 -24.56 17.54
N ILE A 182 10.95 -24.27 18.66
CA ILE A 182 9.90 -25.11 19.26
C ILE A 182 8.58 -24.39 19.05
N MET A 183 7.60 -25.14 18.57
CA MET A 183 6.21 -24.70 18.33
C MET A 183 5.34 -25.26 19.46
N GLN A 184 4.44 -24.46 20.00
CA GLN A 184 3.47 -24.81 21.03
C GLN A 184 2.06 -24.46 20.56
N SER A 185 1.05 -25.30 20.91
CA SER A 185 -0.36 -24.97 20.73
C SER A 185 -0.82 -23.98 21.82
N GLU A 186 -1.72 -23.05 21.49
CA GLU A 186 -2.26 -22.06 22.45
C GLU A 186 -3.24 -22.65 23.48
N ASP A 187 -3.69 -23.91 23.31
CA ASP A 187 -4.62 -24.58 24.22
C ASP A 187 -3.88 -25.29 25.37
N SER A 188 -3.18 -24.52 26.20
CA SER A 188 -2.63 -25.04 27.46
C SER A 188 -2.85 -24.07 28.60
#